data_df33b277ed54001bee5073b451657518
#
_entry.id   df33b277ed54001bee5073b451657518
#
_cell.length_a   1.000
_cell.length_b   1.000
_cell.length_c   1.000
_cell.angle_alpha   90.00
_cell.angle_beta   90.00
_cell.angle_gamma   90.00
#
_symmetry.space_group_name_H-M   'P 1'
#
loop_
_entity.id
_entity.type
_entity.pdbx_description
1 polymer ?
#
loop_
_entity_poly.entity_id
_entity_poly.type
_entity_poly.pdbx_seq_one_letter_code
_entity_poly.pdbx_strand_id
1 'polypeptide(L)'
;MRVLFLVFLFLNVVAFSQTSKIYKAPKFKSTWHLPSYHPDRIVLNLGQNPENSAAVTWRTTKDNKVGYAEIAKATAAPKFWKNAKKIKAKIYELDGRDVPKAGIESNYFSVAFDDLEPNTLYGYRVGNGEYWSEWIQFKTASNKPEKFSFLYVGDAQNFILELWSRLIRQSYKMAPDASFIIHAGDLVNHAHNEKEWAEWFEAGGWIHRTMPSIPVPGNHEYRPVKEGSKYRELAIQWKPQFTLPENGPEGLKETVYYTDYQGVRIIALNTNKNIEIQLPWLENILANNPNKWTVVTYHHPLYSASMGRNNIELRNKLKPIFDKYKVDLSLQGHDHSYARGRVSPSEENIVDGINKRDLTGTVYVVSVSGGKMYNLNDGWNDFGAKREKAAENTQLFQLITVDNDKLSYESYTATGELYDAFDLIKSNQGINIFKERKNRTITERRHDNTIAYYDQLPLDIKDKILLKYKGYEISKVKLTEVEGKVFYDIEITNKTKRIDLLLDDKGEEVKD
;
A
#
# COMPACT_ATOMS: atom_id res chain seq x y z
N MET A 1 77.16 4.13 26.65
CA MET A 1 76.20 3.05 26.62
C MET A 1 74.78 3.68 26.85
N ARG A 2 74.04 3.94 25.79
CA ARG A 2 72.67 4.47 25.86
C ARG A 2 71.77 3.31 25.49
N VAL A 3 70.95 2.87 26.45
CA VAL A 3 69.92 1.84 26.25
C VAL A 3 68.68 2.52 25.74
N LEU A 4 68.24 2.15 24.51
CA LEU A 4 67.01 2.59 23.91
C LEU A 4 65.92 1.64 24.38
N PHE A 5 64.93 2.18 25.12
CA PHE A 5 63.65 1.46 25.46
C PHE A 5 62.70 1.68 24.31
N LEU A 6 62.40 0.63 23.58
CA LEU A 6 61.30 0.55 22.63
C LEU A 6 60.03 0.17 23.41
N VAL A 7 59.09 1.12 23.52
CA VAL A 7 57.77 0.87 24.06
C VAL A 7 56.89 0.43 22.89
N PHE A 8 56.51 -0.84 22.84
CA PHE A 8 55.47 -1.34 21.96
C PHE A 8 54.10 -0.93 22.53
N LEU A 9 53.44 0.03 21.90
CA LEU A 9 52.04 0.32 22.12
C LEU A 9 51.20 -0.74 21.35
N PHE A 10 50.62 -1.70 22.08
CA PHE A 10 49.56 -2.53 21.55
C PHE A 10 48.27 -1.69 21.47
N LEU A 11 47.94 -1.20 20.29
CA LEU A 11 46.64 -0.69 19.95
C LEU A 11 45.71 -1.89 19.80
N ASN A 12 44.92 -2.17 20.83
CA ASN A 12 43.76 -3.04 20.69
C ASN A 12 42.72 -2.35 19.80
N VAL A 13 42.75 -2.65 18.52
CA VAL A 13 41.64 -2.31 17.62
C VAL A 13 40.48 -3.23 18.00
N VAL A 14 39.55 -2.72 18.81
CA VAL A 14 38.26 -3.36 19.01
C VAL A 14 37.48 -3.16 17.70
N ALA A 15 37.56 -4.15 16.85
CA ALA A 15 36.68 -4.22 15.69
C ALA A 15 35.24 -4.32 16.22
N PHE A 16 34.48 -3.22 16.20
CA PHE A 16 33.04 -3.25 16.34
C PHE A 16 32.50 -3.89 15.06
N SER A 17 32.41 -5.21 15.05
CA SER A 17 31.52 -5.91 14.16
C SER A 17 30.10 -5.41 14.50
N GLN A 18 29.62 -4.43 13.75
CA GLN A 18 28.20 -4.15 13.68
C GLN A 18 27.54 -5.33 12.95
N THR A 19 27.40 -6.45 13.65
CA THR A 19 26.34 -7.39 13.27
C THR A 19 25.07 -6.56 13.20
N SER A 20 24.51 -6.44 12.02
CA SER A 20 23.17 -5.84 11.84
C SER A 20 22.25 -6.59 12.79
N LYS A 21 22.00 -5.99 13.95
CA LYS A 21 21.06 -6.58 14.91
C LYS A 21 19.75 -6.67 14.15
N ILE A 22 19.33 -7.90 13.85
CA ILE A 22 17.99 -8.14 13.32
C ILE A 22 17.05 -7.38 14.23
N TYR A 23 16.34 -6.40 13.67
CA TYR A 23 15.38 -5.61 14.43
C TYR A 23 14.41 -6.58 15.10
N LYS A 24 14.39 -6.56 16.41
CA LYS A 24 13.37 -7.28 17.19
C LYS A 24 12.35 -6.24 17.60
N ALA A 25 11.14 -6.39 17.08
CA ALA A 25 10.04 -5.56 17.50
C ALA A 25 9.92 -5.55 19.03
N PRO A 26 9.69 -4.38 19.64
CA PRO A 26 9.44 -4.32 21.07
C PRO A 26 8.25 -5.20 21.42
N LYS A 27 8.32 -5.90 22.54
CA LYS A 27 7.19 -6.68 23.05
C LYS A 27 6.22 -5.73 23.76
N PHE A 28 5.24 -5.22 23.04
CA PHE A 28 4.16 -4.45 23.66
C PHE A 28 3.26 -5.40 24.47
N LYS A 29 3.07 -5.08 25.72
CA LYS A 29 2.07 -5.72 26.58
C LYS A 29 0.81 -4.86 26.54
N SER A 30 0.08 -4.91 25.43
CA SER A 30 -1.19 -4.20 25.32
C SER A 30 -2.36 -5.16 25.36
N THR A 31 -3.51 -4.68 25.74
CA THR A 31 -4.79 -5.38 25.72
C THR A 31 -5.68 -4.92 24.57
N TRP A 32 -5.17 -4.13 23.64
CA TRP A 32 -5.93 -3.55 22.52
C TRP A 32 -6.61 -4.60 21.63
N HIS A 33 -6.12 -5.81 21.61
CA HIS A 33 -6.77 -6.91 20.88
C HIS A 33 -8.04 -7.41 21.57
N LEU A 34 -8.22 -7.15 22.87
CA LEU A 34 -9.41 -7.55 23.62
C LEU A 34 -10.52 -6.52 23.41
N PRO A 35 -11.74 -6.98 23.06
CA PRO A 35 -12.88 -6.06 22.94
C PRO A 35 -13.35 -5.56 24.30
N SER A 36 -13.93 -4.37 24.34
CA SER A 36 -14.52 -3.77 25.53
C SER A 36 -15.97 -3.33 25.28
N TYR A 37 -16.63 -2.76 26.28
CA TYR A 37 -17.94 -2.14 26.10
C TYR A 37 -17.89 -0.88 25.25
N HIS A 38 -16.76 -0.15 25.27
CA HIS A 38 -16.55 1.01 24.41
C HIS A 38 -16.29 0.59 22.97
N PRO A 39 -16.84 1.32 21.99
CA PRO A 39 -16.54 1.10 20.58
C PRO A 39 -15.04 1.23 20.28
N ASP A 40 -14.48 0.23 19.65
CA ASP A 40 -13.13 0.25 19.10
C ASP A 40 -13.14 -0.15 17.61
N ARG A 41 -11.98 -0.14 16.94
CA ARG A 41 -11.85 -0.49 15.51
C ARG A 41 -12.85 0.25 14.63
N ILE A 42 -13.09 1.51 14.94
CA ILE A 42 -14.00 2.34 14.13
C ILE A 42 -13.32 2.63 12.80
N VAL A 43 -13.97 2.24 11.71
CA VAL A 43 -13.51 2.52 10.35
C VAL A 43 -14.65 3.07 9.51
N LEU A 44 -14.35 4.12 8.78
CA LEU A 44 -15.24 4.72 7.80
C LEU A 44 -14.91 4.16 6.41
N ASN A 45 -15.92 3.80 5.64
CA ASN A 45 -15.79 3.35 4.26
C ASN A 45 -16.62 4.23 3.34
N LEU A 46 -16.22 4.37 2.08
CA LEU A 46 -17.06 4.99 1.06
C LEU A 46 -18.27 4.10 0.79
N GLY A 47 -19.43 4.71 0.65
CA GLY A 47 -20.60 4.05 0.07
C GLY A 47 -20.45 3.86 -1.45
N GLN A 48 -21.43 3.22 -2.05
CA GLN A 48 -21.48 3.06 -3.50
C GLN A 48 -21.56 4.41 -4.22
N ASN A 49 -22.29 5.37 -3.65
CA ASN A 49 -22.43 6.73 -4.13
C ASN A 49 -21.91 7.72 -3.08
N PRO A 50 -20.62 8.04 -3.09
CA PRO A 50 -19.96 8.80 -2.01
C PRO A 50 -20.50 10.23 -1.81
N GLU A 51 -21.21 10.76 -2.79
CA GLU A 51 -21.87 12.07 -2.68
C GLU A 51 -23.09 12.06 -1.76
N ASN A 52 -23.69 10.90 -1.52
CA ASN A 52 -24.88 10.79 -0.67
C ASN A 52 -24.86 9.59 0.30
N SER A 53 -23.77 8.83 0.34
CA SER A 53 -23.64 7.69 1.23
C SER A 53 -22.22 7.48 1.78
N ALA A 54 -22.15 6.91 2.98
CA ALA A 54 -20.94 6.41 3.63
C ALA A 54 -21.31 5.24 4.53
N ALA A 55 -20.35 4.46 4.97
CA ALA A 55 -20.60 3.40 5.94
C ALA A 55 -19.60 3.44 7.08
N VAL A 56 -20.01 3.06 8.28
CA VAL A 56 -19.15 2.95 9.45
C VAL A 56 -19.29 1.59 10.09
N THR A 57 -18.17 1.03 10.49
CA THR A 57 -18.07 -0.25 11.22
C THR A 57 -17.31 -0.03 12.50
N TRP A 58 -17.67 -0.75 13.56
CA TRP A 58 -16.95 -0.75 14.84
C TRP A 58 -17.11 -2.07 15.57
N ARG A 59 -16.25 -2.34 16.54
CA ARG A 59 -16.27 -3.52 17.38
C ARG A 59 -16.59 -3.18 18.83
N THR A 60 -17.21 -4.12 19.55
CA THR A 60 -17.34 -4.14 21.01
C THR A 60 -17.25 -5.57 21.55
N THR A 61 -17.33 -5.72 22.88
CA THR A 61 -17.51 -7.06 23.52
C THR A 61 -18.78 -7.75 23.00
N LYS A 62 -18.77 -9.08 23.03
CA LYS A 62 -19.91 -9.94 22.68
C LYS A 62 -21.18 -9.68 23.52
N ASP A 63 -21.02 -9.07 24.69
CA ASP A 63 -22.13 -8.80 25.60
C ASP A 63 -22.99 -7.64 25.13
N ASN A 64 -22.46 -6.73 24.31
CA ASN A 64 -23.23 -5.69 23.65
C ASN A 64 -24.04 -6.27 22.48
N LYS A 65 -25.34 -6.38 22.62
CA LYS A 65 -26.23 -6.96 21.59
C LYS A 65 -26.92 -5.89 20.73
N VAL A 66 -26.67 -4.62 21.01
CA VAL A 66 -27.30 -3.50 20.28
C VAL A 66 -26.24 -2.44 19.98
N GLY A 67 -26.24 -1.95 18.74
CA GLY A 67 -25.40 -0.83 18.30
C GLY A 67 -26.23 0.26 17.63
N TYR A 68 -25.75 1.48 17.72
CA TYR A 68 -26.33 2.66 17.08
C TYR A 68 -25.21 3.57 16.53
N ALA A 69 -25.49 4.22 15.42
CA ALA A 69 -24.77 5.40 15.01
C ALA A 69 -25.68 6.62 15.11
N GLU A 70 -25.12 7.75 15.50
CA GLU A 70 -25.77 9.05 15.40
C GLU A 70 -25.04 9.91 14.37
N ILE A 71 -25.77 10.62 13.52
CA ILE A 71 -25.20 11.47 12.45
C ILE A 71 -25.99 12.77 12.33
N ALA A 72 -25.27 13.88 12.15
CA ALA A 72 -25.85 15.20 11.88
C ALA A 72 -24.92 16.00 10.98
N LYS A 73 -25.44 17.03 10.29
CA LYS A 73 -24.59 18.03 9.64
C LYS A 73 -23.73 18.71 10.71
N ALA A 74 -22.43 18.75 10.49
CA ALA A 74 -21.50 19.41 11.40
C ALA A 74 -21.61 20.93 11.21
N THR A 75 -21.69 21.62 12.33
CA THR A 75 -21.63 23.09 12.39
C THR A 75 -20.64 23.52 13.45
N ALA A 76 -20.27 24.78 13.46
CA ALA A 76 -19.40 25.34 14.50
C ALA A 76 -20.05 25.37 15.89
N ALA A 77 -21.37 25.19 16.00
CA ALA A 77 -22.08 25.17 17.26
C ALA A 77 -21.76 23.87 18.04
N PRO A 78 -21.37 23.94 19.33
CA PRO A 78 -21.04 22.75 20.11
C PRO A 78 -22.23 21.80 20.33
N LYS A 79 -23.45 22.26 20.08
CA LYS A 79 -24.69 21.47 20.20
C LYS A 79 -25.28 21.05 18.85
N PHE A 80 -24.47 20.95 17.79
CA PHE A 80 -24.90 20.52 16.45
C PHE A 80 -25.62 19.16 16.48
N TRP A 81 -25.25 18.29 17.40
CA TRP A 81 -25.79 16.96 17.60
C TRP A 81 -27.27 16.89 18.00
N LYS A 82 -27.88 18.01 18.41
CA LYS A 82 -29.30 18.02 18.78
C LYS A 82 -30.24 17.55 17.67
N ASN A 83 -29.81 17.69 16.41
CA ASN A 83 -30.56 17.26 15.22
C ASN A 83 -30.01 15.94 14.67
N ALA A 84 -29.25 15.18 15.45
CA ALA A 84 -28.69 13.94 15.00
C ALA A 84 -29.75 12.86 14.78
N LYS A 85 -29.71 12.22 13.62
CA LYS A 85 -30.47 11.02 13.32
C LYS A 85 -29.79 9.83 13.99
N LYS A 86 -30.54 9.08 14.81
CA LYS A 86 -30.07 7.84 15.42
C LYS A 86 -30.46 6.66 14.55
N ILE A 87 -29.49 5.86 14.14
CA ILE A 87 -29.66 4.71 13.24
C ILE A 87 -29.24 3.44 13.97
N LYS A 88 -30.09 2.42 13.97
CA LYS A 88 -29.78 1.12 14.54
C LYS A 88 -28.81 0.37 13.63
N ALA A 89 -27.75 -0.17 14.20
CA ALA A 89 -26.73 -0.92 13.47
C ALA A 89 -27.18 -2.36 13.16
N LYS A 90 -26.66 -2.89 12.06
CA LYS A 90 -26.58 -4.34 11.83
C LYS A 90 -25.51 -4.91 12.73
N ILE A 91 -25.75 -6.09 13.30
CA ILE A 91 -24.80 -6.80 14.16
C ILE A 91 -24.23 -7.98 13.40
N TYR A 92 -22.93 -8.21 13.57
CA TYR A 92 -22.21 -9.40 13.15
C TYR A 92 -21.49 -10.00 14.37
N GLU A 93 -21.91 -11.19 14.78
CA GLU A 93 -21.29 -11.90 15.90
C GLU A 93 -20.08 -12.67 15.36
N LEU A 94 -18.88 -12.29 15.80
CA LEU A 94 -17.64 -12.96 15.46
C LEU A 94 -17.30 -13.98 16.53
N ASP A 95 -17.36 -15.26 16.18
CA ASP A 95 -16.85 -16.35 17.01
C ASP A 95 -15.55 -16.90 16.40
N GLY A 96 -14.44 -16.52 16.99
CA GLY A 96 -13.10 -16.95 16.58
C GLY A 96 -12.51 -18.05 17.44
N ARG A 97 -13.28 -18.67 18.37
CA ARG A 97 -12.74 -19.65 19.34
C ARG A 97 -12.12 -20.86 18.66
N ASP A 98 -12.74 -21.36 17.61
CA ASP A 98 -12.30 -22.55 16.88
C ASP A 98 -11.38 -22.21 15.69
N VAL A 99 -11.08 -20.93 15.47
CA VAL A 99 -10.21 -20.47 14.40
C VAL A 99 -8.78 -20.33 14.90
N PRO A 100 -7.81 -20.98 14.27
CA PRO A 100 -6.41 -20.90 14.70
C PRO A 100 -5.93 -19.46 14.84
N LYS A 101 -5.41 -19.10 16.01
CA LYS A 101 -4.89 -17.77 16.38
C LYS A 101 -5.92 -16.63 16.52
N ALA A 102 -7.19 -16.82 16.19
CA ALA A 102 -8.21 -15.82 16.43
C ALA A 102 -8.60 -15.76 17.91
N GLY A 103 -9.09 -16.83 18.49
CA GLY A 103 -9.28 -17.04 19.94
C GLY A 103 -10.18 -16.03 20.66
N ILE A 104 -10.92 -15.18 19.93
CA ILE A 104 -11.71 -14.05 20.48
C ILE A 104 -13.14 -14.12 19.99
N GLU A 105 -14.06 -13.82 20.91
CA GLU A 105 -15.46 -13.54 20.61
C GLU A 105 -15.70 -12.03 20.73
N SER A 106 -16.36 -11.46 19.75
CA SER A 106 -16.72 -10.05 19.74
C SER A 106 -17.92 -9.78 18.85
N ASN A 107 -18.56 -8.65 19.05
CA ASN A 107 -19.61 -8.16 18.17
C ASN A 107 -19.11 -6.97 17.37
N TYR A 108 -19.30 -7.06 16.06
CA TYR A 108 -19.11 -5.95 15.14
C TYR A 108 -20.47 -5.37 14.76
N PHE A 109 -20.47 -4.09 14.55
CA PHE A 109 -21.65 -3.33 14.18
C PHE A 109 -21.37 -2.52 12.93
N SER A 110 -22.37 -2.40 12.04
CA SER A 110 -22.24 -1.56 10.87
C SER A 110 -23.50 -0.73 10.64
N VAL A 111 -23.30 0.49 10.14
CA VAL A 111 -24.35 1.39 9.68
C VAL A 111 -23.97 1.95 8.33
N ALA A 112 -24.87 1.84 7.37
CA ALA A 112 -24.82 2.65 6.16
C ALA A 112 -25.56 3.98 6.45
N PHE A 113 -24.90 5.08 6.12
CA PHE A 113 -25.48 6.41 6.09
C PHE A 113 -25.92 6.69 4.65
N ASP A 114 -27.21 6.74 4.43
CA ASP A 114 -27.82 7.03 3.15
C ASP A 114 -28.56 8.38 3.19
N ASP A 115 -28.91 8.91 2.02
CA ASP A 115 -29.62 10.19 1.86
C ASP A 115 -28.83 11.39 2.43
N LEU A 116 -27.51 11.33 2.35
CA LEU A 116 -26.66 12.45 2.71
C LEU A 116 -26.67 13.50 1.59
N GLU A 117 -26.42 14.76 1.96
CA GLU A 117 -26.26 15.83 0.99
C GLU A 117 -24.82 15.84 0.42
N PRO A 118 -24.65 16.09 -0.89
CA PRO A 118 -23.33 16.23 -1.49
C PRO A 118 -22.50 17.38 -0.90
N ASN A 119 -21.18 17.25 -0.95
CA ASN A 119 -20.22 18.28 -0.54
C ASN A 119 -20.47 18.83 0.88
N THR A 120 -20.96 17.99 1.80
CA THR A 120 -21.44 18.38 3.12
C THR A 120 -20.61 17.74 4.22
N LEU A 121 -20.22 18.52 5.22
CA LEU A 121 -19.53 18.04 6.41
C LEU A 121 -20.53 17.46 7.40
N TYR A 122 -20.35 16.21 7.79
CA TYR A 122 -21.14 15.50 8.80
C TYR A 122 -20.30 15.18 10.03
N GLY A 123 -20.97 15.22 11.19
CA GLY A 123 -20.47 14.65 12.42
C GLY A 123 -21.23 13.38 12.76
N TYR A 124 -20.51 12.33 13.12
CA TYR A 124 -21.11 11.08 13.59
C TYR A 124 -20.44 10.54 14.83
N ARG A 125 -21.13 9.68 15.56
CA ARG A 125 -20.57 8.84 16.62
C ARG A 125 -21.25 7.48 16.63
N VAL A 126 -20.58 6.49 17.22
CA VAL A 126 -21.08 5.11 17.30
C VAL A 126 -21.09 4.62 18.74
N GLY A 127 -21.98 3.69 19.07
CA GLY A 127 -22.08 3.17 20.43
C GLY A 127 -23.29 2.25 20.63
N ASN A 128 -23.63 1.97 21.89
CA ASN A 128 -24.78 1.13 22.25
C ASN A 128 -25.92 1.89 22.96
N GLY A 129 -25.76 3.20 23.14
CA GLY A 129 -26.70 4.04 23.91
C GLY A 129 -26.15 4.47 25.27
N GLU A 130 -25.28 3.67 25.86
CA GLU A 130 -24.57 3.96 27.11
C GLU A 130 -23.11 4.32 26.86
N TYR A 131 -22.38 3.48 26.14
CA TYR A 131 -20.99 3.69 25.76
C TYR A 131 -20.92 4.21 24.32
N TRP A 132 -20.34 5.40 24.16
CA TRP A 132 -20.23 6.09 22.87
C TRP A 132 -18.78 6.42 22.54
N SER A 133 -18.50 6.47 21.22
CA SER A 133 -17.28 7.12 20.74
C SER A 133 -17.36 8.64 20.89
N GLU A 134 -16.28 9.33 20.60
CA GLU A 134 -16.27 10.77 20.32
C GLU A 134 -17.12 11.12 19.09
N TRP A 135 -17.43 12.40 18.88
CA TRP A 135 -17.96 12.89 17.62
C TRP A 135 -16.83 13.00 16.59
N ILE A 136 -17.00 12.35 15.47
CA ILE A 136 -16.05 12.22 14.37
C ILE A 136 -16.64 12.94 13.16
N GLN A 137 -15.79 13.59 12.36
CA GLN A 137 -16.25 14.33 11.18
C GLN A 137 -15.72 13.68 9.90
N PHE A 138 -16.57 13.69 8.85
CA PHE A 138 -16.20 13.37 7.49
C PHE A 138 -17.02 14.23 6.52
N LYS A 139 -16.54 14.33 5.27
CA LYS A 139 -17.21 15.11 4.24
C LYS A 139 -17.64 14.18 3.10
N THR A 140 -18.90 14.34 2.64
CA THR A 140 -19.38 13.66 1.44
C THR A 140 -18.72 14.22 0.18
N ALA A 141 -18.62 13.41 -0.86
CA ALA A 141 -18.16 13.84 -2.17
C ALA A 141 -19.06 14.93 -2.76
N SER A 142 -18.53 15.74 -3.66
CA SER A 142 -19.34 16.58 -4.53
C SER A 142 -20.04 15.72 -5.59
N ASN A 143 -21.24 16.10 -6.01
CA ASN A 143 -21.93 15.52 -7.16
C ASN A 143 -21.45 16.06 -8.51
N LYS A 144 -20.36 16.85 -8.49
CA LYS A 144 -19.70 17.39 -9.67
C LYS A 144 -18.22 17.02 -9.64
N PRO A 145 -17.57 16.91 -10.80
CA PRO A 145 -16.12 16.77 -10.87
C PRO A 145 -15.44 18.02 -10.29
N GLU A 146 -14.97 17.94 -9.07
CA GLU A 146 -14.19 18.98 -8.40
C GLU A 146 -12.79 18.43 -8.08
N LYS A 147 -11.83 19.32 -7.88
CA LYS A 147 -10.49 18.93 -7.46
C LYS A 147 -10.53 18.24 -6.11
N PHE A 148 -9.89 17.08 -6.02
CA PHE A 148 -9.71 16.34 -4.79
C PHE A 148 -8.39 15.56 -4.81
N SER A 149 -7.99 15.04 -3.67
CA SER A 149 -6.85 14.13 -3.56
C SER A 149 -7.20 12.91 -2.72
N PHE A 150 -6.44 11.84 -2.91
CA PHE A 150 -6.54 10.63 -2.12
C PHE A 150 -5.17 10.02 -1.87
N LEU A 151 -5.09 9.22 -0.81
CA LEU A 151 -3.88 8.50 -0.44
C LEU A 151 -3.92 7.07 -0.97
N TYR A 152 -2.75 6.52 -1.26
CA TYR A 152 -2.57 5.11 -1.57
C TYR A 152 -1.42 4.54 -0.75
N VAL A 153 -1.66 3.37 -0.13
CA VAL A 153 -0.69 2.60 0.64
C VAL A 153 -0.84 1.12 0.33
N GLY A 154 0.25 0.37 0.32
CA GLY A 154 0.25 -1.08 0.17
C GLY A 154 1.00 -1.75 1.31
N ASP A 155 0.65 -3.01 1.60
CA ASP A 155 1.42 -3.91 2.47
C ASP A 155 1.84 -3.30 3.81
N ALA A 156 0.86 -3.00 4.66
CA ALA A 156 1.12 -2.49 6.01
C ALA A 156 1.75 -3.55 6.92
N GLN A 157 1.60 -4.82 6.56
CA GLN A 157 2.04 -5.99 7.32
C GLN A 157 3.50 -5.93 7.78
N ASN A 158 3.79 -6.60 8.87
CA ASN A 158 5.04 -6.69 9.62
C ASN A 158 5.49 -5.36 10.25
N PHE A 159 5.67 -5.39 11.56
CA PHE A 159 6.02 -4.20 12.34
C PHE A 159 5.01 -3.06 12.18
N ILE A 160 3.72 -3.40 12.20
CA ILE A 160 2.62 -2.48 11.90
C ILE A 160 2.66 -1.28 12.84
N LEU A 161 2.66 -1.55 14.14
CA LEU A 161 2.67 -0.49 15.14
C LEU A 161 3.98 0.29 15.14
N GLU A 162 5.13 -0.40 14.97
CA GLU A 162 6.44 0.22 15.07
C GLU A 162 6.83 1.03 13.83
N LEU A 163 6.49 0.54 12.64
CA LEU A 163 6.97 1.12 11.40
C LEU A 163 5.87 1.67 10.50
N TRP A 164 4.75 0.95 10.32
CA TRP A 164 3.67 1.46 9.49
C TRP A 164 2.97 2.67 10.13
N SER A 165 2.89 2.72 11.46
CA SER A 165 2.28 3.85 12.18
C SER A 165 2.91 5.20 11.83
N ARG A 166 4.24 5.25 11.71
CA ARG A 166 4.93 6.50 11.35
C ARG A 166 4.61 6.95 9.93
N LEU A 167 4.42 5.99 9.02
CA LEU A 167 4.12 6.27 7.62
C LEU A 167 2.68 6.79 7.46
N ILE A 168 1.68 6.09 8.01
CA ILE A 168 0.28 6.51 7.87
C ILE A 168 0.01 7.86 8.55
N ARG A 169 0.69 8.13 9.67
CA ARG A 169 0.61 9.43 10.35
C ARG A 169 1.32 10.53 9.56
N GLN A 170 2.45 10.23 8.91
CA GLN A 170 3.12 11.18 8.01
C GLN A 170 2.26 11.47 6.78
N SER A 171 1.61 10.45 6.20
CA SER A 171 0.73 10.65 5.04
C SER A 171 -0.45 11.58 5.38
N TYR A 172 -1.08 11.37 6.54
CA TYR A 172 -2.13 12.26 7.04
C TYR A 172 -1.62 13.69 7.30
N LYS A 173 -0.45 13.83 7.91
CA LYS A 173 0.16 15.16 8.14
C LYS A 173 0.38 15.94 6.85
N MET A 174 0.70 15.26 5.76
CA MET A 174 0.95 15.89 4.47
C MET A 174 -0.31 16.14 3.64
N ALA A 175 -1.34 15.32 3.84
CA ALA A 175 -2.60 15.43 3.11
C ALA A 175 -3.81 15.23 4.05
N PRO A 176 -4.03 16.14 5.03
CA PRO A 176 -5.11 16.00 5.99
C PRO A 176 -6.50 16.10 5.35
N ASP A 177 -6.59 16.76 4.19
CA ASP A 177 -7.83 16.93 3.42
C ASP A 177 -8.00 15.88 2.31
N ALA A 178 -7.18 14.82 2.30
CA ALA A 178 -7.37 13.72 1.36
C ALA A 178 -8.74 13.06 1.61
N SER A 179 -9.45 12.77 0.52
CA SER A 179 -10.84 12.33 0.56
C SER A 179 -11.01 10.89 1.03
N PHE A 180 -10.03 10.02 0.78
CA PHE A 180 -10.03 8.61 1.18
C PHE A 180 -8.62 8.01 1.07
N ILE A 181 -8.48 6.77 1.56
CA ILE A 181 -7.24 5.99 1.48
C ILE A 181 -7.51 4.67 0.75
N ILE A 182 -6.71 4.36 -0.26
CA ILE A 182 -6.65 3.03 -0.89
C ILE A 182 -5.61 2.20 -0.16
N HIS A 183 -6.01 0.99 0.26
CA HIS A 183 -5.12 -0.02 0.84
C HIS A 183 -5.01 -1.20 -0.11
N ALA A 184 -3.84 -1.41 -0.73
CA ALA A 184 -3.64 -2.42 -1.76
C ALA A 184 -3.36 -3.84 -1.22
N GLY A 185 -3.99 -4.22 -0.11
CA GLY A 185 -3.92 -5.54 0.49
C GLY A 185 -2.76 -5.73 1.47
N ASP A 186 -2.73 -6.91 2.08
CA ASP A 186 -1.80 -7.29 3.13
C ASP A 186 -1.74 -6.26 4.26
N LEU A 187 -2.94 -5.94 4.80
CA LEU A 187 -3.11 -5.00 5.92
C LEU A 187 -2.43 -5.52 7.18
N VAL A 188 -2.46 -6.83 7.36
CA VAL A 188 -1.83 -7.57 8.47
C VAL A 188 -1.08 -8.78 7.94
N ASN A 189 -0.10 -9.29 8.70
CA ASN A 189 0.65 -10.48 8.29
C ASN A 189 -0.13 -11.79 8.52
N HIS A 190 -1.00 -11.83 9.53
CA HIS A 190 -1.83 -13.00 9.85
C HIS A 190 -3.26 -12.57 10.17
N ALA A 191 -4.14 -12.62 9.17
CA ALA A 191 -5.49 -12.07 9.32
C ALA A 191 -6.38 -12.76 10.36
N HIS A 192 -6.02 -13.93 10.89
CA HIS A 192 -6.66 -14.51 12.08
C HIS A 192 -6.08 -13.98 13.40
N ASN A 193 -4.99 -13.21 13.38
CA ASN A 193 -4.33 -12.70 14.57
C ASN A 193 -4.93 -11.36 15.02
N GLU A 194 -5.73 -11.42 16.07
CA GLU A 194 -6.39 -10.24 16.65
C GLU A 194 -5.42 -9.14 17.12
N LYS A 195 -4.18 -9.52 17.48
CA LYS A 195 -3.16 -8.54 17.89
C LYS A 195 -2.68 -7.70 16.72
N GLU A 196 -2.47 -8.32 15.55
CA GLU A 196 -2.05 -7.58 14.35
C GLU A 196 -3.15 -6.64 13.85
N TRP A 197 -4.42 -7.05 13.93
CA TRP A 197 -5.54 -6.14 13.67
C TRP A 197 -5.58 -4.99 14.68
N ALA A 198 -5.35 -5.28 15.96
CA ALA A 198 -5.28 -4.21 16.96
C ALA A 198 -4.16 -3.21 16.68
N GLU A 199 -3.00 -3.69 16.24
CA GLU A 199 -1.89 -2.83 15.82
C GLU A 199 -2.24 -1.99 14.59
N TRP A 200 -2.94 -2.56 13.61
CA TRP A 200 -3.36 -1.84 12.41
C TRP A 200 -4.35 -0.71 12.73
N PHE A 201 -5.37 -1.02 13.53
CA PHE A 201 -6.33 -0.02 13.98
C PHE A 201 -5.71 1.04 14.89
N GLU A 202 -4.76 0.68 15.76
CA GLU A 202 -4.06 1.66 16.61
C GLU A 202 -3.08 2.53 15.82
N ALA A 203 -2.38 1.96 14.86
CA ALA A 203 -1.46 2.69 14.00
C ALA A 203 -2.15 3.79 13.20
N GLY A 204 -3.26 3.47 12.55
CA GLY A 204 -4.10 4.41 11.84
C GLY A 204 -5.01 5.25 12.75
N GLY A 205 -5.46 4.65 13.88
CA GLY A 205 -6.20 5.31 14.93
C GLY A 205 -7.36 6.19 14.45
N TRP A 206 -7.29 7.47 14.77
CA TRP A 206 -8.29 8.45 14.39
C TRP A 206 -8.40 8.64 12.86
N ILE A 207 -7.33 8.38 12.09
CA ILE A 207 -7.34 8.52 10.63
C ILE A 207 -8.40 7.62 9.99
N HIS A 208 -8.48 6.34 10.41
CA HIS A 208 -9.48 5.40 9.90
C HIS A 208 -10.94 5.81 10.16
N ARG A 209 -11.14 6.65 11.16
CA ARG A 209 -12.48 7.11 11.56
C ARG A 209 -12.95 8.30 10.72
N THR A 210 -12.00 9.14 10.24
CA THR A 210 -12.31 10.40 9.54
C THR A 210 -12.11 10.30 8.03
N MET A 211 -11.16 9.49 7.59
CA MET A 211 -10.80 9.33 6.19
C MET A 211 -11.26 7.95 5.71
N PRO A 212 -12.25 7.88 4.81
CA PRO A 212 -12.78 6.59 4.33
C PRO A 212 -11.71 5.69 3.75
N SER A 213 -11.80 4.39 4.02
CA SER A 213 -10.88 3.37 3.52
C SER A 213 -11.48 2.60 2.35
N ILE A 214 -10.67 2.35 1.32
CA ILE A 214 -10.93 1.46 0.17
C ILE A 214 -9.92 0.31 0.25
N PRO A 215 -10.18 -0.74 1.02
CA PRO A 215 -9.28 -1.87 1.13
C PRO A 215 -9.53 -2.92 0.05
N VAL A 216 -8.47 -3.56 -0.44
CA VAL A 216 -8.55 -4.83 -1.16
C VAL A 216 -7.86 -5.94 -0.35
N PRO A 217 -8.30 -7.19 -0.42
CA PRO A 217 -7.62 -8.27 0.28
C PRO A 217 -6.31 -8.66 -0.42
N GLY A 218 -5.23 -8.78 0.34
CA GLY A 218 -3.99 -9.40 -0.10
C GLY A 218 -3.96 -10.90 0.22
N ASN A 219 -2.86 -11.56 -0.09
CA ASN A 219 -2.73 -13.00 0.20
C ASN A 219 -2.59 -13.30 1.69
N HIS A 220 -2.26 -12.31 2.51
CA HIS A 220 -2.19 -12.43 3.96
C HIS A 220 -3.57 -12.32 4.63
N GLU A 221 -4.59 -11.83 3.96
CA GLU A 221 -5.99 -11.89 4.37
C GLU A 221 -6.62 -13.27 4.10
N TYR A 222 -5.98 -14.12 3.28
CA TYR A 222 -6.40 -15.50 3.04
C TYR A 222 -5.61 -16.47 3.92
N ARG A 223 -6.31 -17.29 4.70
CA ARG A 223 -5.69 -18.16 5.71
C ARG A 223 -6.16 -19.62 5.60
N PRO A 224 -5.32 -20.58 6.04
CA PRO A 224 -5.77 -21.94 6.16
C PRO A 224 -7.00 -22.05 7.05
N VAL A 225 -8.03 -22.74 6.57
CA VAL A 225 -9.28 -22.99 7.33
C VAL A 225 -9.08 -23.90 8.53
N LYS A 226 -8.03 -24.74 8.50
CA LYS A 226 -7.59 -25.60 9.61
C LYS A 226 -6.08 -25.61 9.66
N GLU A 227 -5.52 -25.87 10.81
CA GLU A 227 -4.08 -26.03 10.98
C GLU A 227 -3.54 -27.11 10.03
N GLY A 228 -2.45 -26.79 9.31
CA GLY A 228 -1.84 -27.68 8.32
C GLY A 228 -2.56 -27.75 6.96
N SER A 229 -3.72 -27.14 6.79
CA SER A 229 -4.44 -27.10 5.50
C SER A 229 -3.71 -26.25 4.47
N LYS A 230 -3.62 -26.75 3.24
CA LYS A 230 -3.20 -25.95 2.07
C LYS A 230 -4.31 -25.07 1.52
N TYR A 231 -5.57 -25.39 1.85
CA TYR A 231 -6.73 -24.63 1.41
C TYR A 231 -6.88 -23.37 2.25
N ARG A 232 -6.95 -22.22 1.58
CA ARG A 232 -7.05 -20.90 2.20
C ARG A 232 -8.36 -20.22 1.84
N GLU A 233 -8.96 -19.57 2.82
CA GLU A 233 -10.15 -18.73 2.65
C GLU A 233 -9.90 -17.35 3.21
N LEU A 234 -10.75 -16.41 2.84
CA LEU A 234 -10.76 -15.07 3.41
C LEU A 234 -10.98 -15.18 4.91
N ALA A 235 -10.14 -14.50 5.69
CA ALA A 235 -10.21 -14.54 7.14
C ALA A 235 -11.57 -14.06 7.65
N ILE A 236 -12.06 -14.69 8.71
CA ILE A 236 -13.37 -14.37 9.32
C ILE A 236 -13.47 -12.91 9.78
N GLN A 237 -12.33 -12.26 10.04
CA GLN A 237 -12.26 -10.87 10.47
C GLN A 237 -12.53 -9.87 9.34
N TRP A 238 -12.37 -10.25 8.05
CA TRP A 238 -12.49 -9.30 6.95
C TRP A 238 -13.88 -8.67 6.85
N LYS A 239 -14.88 -9.53 6.66
CA LYS A 239 -16.26 -9.08 6.44
C LYS A 239 -16.83 -8.23 7.59
N PRO A 240 -16.65 -8.57 8.88
CA PRO A 240 -17.19 -7.76 9.96
C PRO A 240 -16.46 -6.43 10.18
N GLN A 241 -15.25 -6.26 9.65
CA GLN A 241 -14.46 -5.04 9.85
C GLN A 241 -14.72 -3.95 8.80
N PHE A 242 -15.24 -4.32 7.64
CA PHE A 242 -15.45 -3.38 6.53
C PHE A 242 -16.87 -3.50 5.98
N THR A 243 -17.50 -2.35 5.74
CA THR A 243 -18.78 -2.28 5.03
C THR A 243 -18.55 -1.59 3.70
N LEU A 244 -18.36 -2.40 2.67
CA LEU A 244 -17.96 -1.97 1.34
C LEU A 244 -19.12 -2.07 0.34
N PRO A 245 -19.04 -1.43 -0.84
CA PRO A 245 -20.04 -1.59 -1.89
C PRO A 245 -20.22 -3.06 -2.29
N GLU A 246 -21.48 -3.49 -2.47
CA GLU A 246 -21.82 -4.86 -2.86
C GLU A 246 -22.16 -4.99 -4.35
N ASN A 247 -21.56 -4.15 -5.19
CA ASN A 247 -21.80 -4.10 -6.65
C ASN A 247 -20.82 -4.98 -7.46
N GLY A 248 -20.03 -5.79 -6.80
CA GLY A 248 -19.14 -6.79 -7.41
C GLY A 248 -19.86 -8.06 -7.86
N PRO A 249 -19.14 -9.00 -8.49
CA PRO A 249 -19.70 -10.29 -8.90
C PRO A 249 -20.23 -11.09 -7.70
N GLU A 250 -21.24 -11.93 -7.95
CA GLU A 250 -21.77 -12.82 -6.93
C GLU A 250 -20.68 -13.74 -6.35
N GLY A 251 -20.70 -13.90 -5.02
CA GLY A 251 -19.67 -14.66 -4.28
C GLY A 251 -18.37 -13.90 -4.00
N LEU A 252 -18.21 -12.66 -4.50
CA LEU A 252 -17.05 -11.78 -4.24
C LEU A 252 -17.44 -10.40 -3.70
N LYS A 253 -18.67 -10.22 -3.27
CA LYS A 253 -19.12 -8.99 -2.63
C LYS A 253 -18.20 -8.59 -1.48
N GLU A 254 -17.99 -7.28 -1.30
CA GLU A 254 -17.07 -6.69 -0.30
C GLU A 254 -15.58 -7.03 -0.49
N THR A 255 -15.20 -7.74 -1.55
CA THR A 255 -13.80 -7.98 -1.94
C THR A 255 -13.51 -7.56 -3.37
N VAL A 256 -14.57 -7.45 -4.19
CA VAL A 256 -14.57 -6.91 -5.55
C VAL A 256 -15.70 -5.91 -5.65
N TYR A 257 -15.39 -4.67 -5.97
CA TYR A 257 -16.36 -3.59 -6.04
C TYR A 257 -15.81 -2.38 -6.81
N TYR A 258 -16.67 -1.42 -7.09
CA TYR A 258 -16.24 -0.11 -7.56
C TYR A 258 -17.03 1.01 -6.85
N THR A 259 -16.45 2.19 -6.88
CA THR A 259 -17.09 3.44 -6.45
C THR A 259 -16.71 4.56 -7.42
N ASP A 260 -17.65 5.46 -7.68
CA ASP A 260 -17.40 6.64 -8.51
C ASP A 260 -17.23 7.86 -7.60
N TYR A 261 -16.10 8.54 -7.70
CA TYR A 261 -15.77 9.69 -6.87
C TYR A 261 -15.39 10.89 -7.77
N GLN A 262 -16.26 11.86 -7.86
CA GLN A 262 -16.00 13.16 -8.53
C GLN A 262 -15.30 13.05 -9.92
N GLY A 263 -15.79 12.14 -10.78
CA GLY A 263 -15.26 11.95 -12.15
C GLY A 263 -14.14 10.90 -12.24
N VAL A 264 -13.91 10.12 -11.19
CA VAL A 264 -12.98 8.99 -11.16
C VAL A 264 -13.73 7.72 -10.80
N ARG A 265 -13.63 6.68 -11.62
CA ARG A 265 -14.02 5.31 -11.25
C ARG A 265 -12.85 4.60 -10.57
N ILE A 266 -13.05 4.19 -9.33
CA ILE A 266 -12.09 3.42 -8.54
C ILE A 266 -12.61 1.98 -8.47
N ILE A 267 -11.82 1.04 -8.99
CA ILE A 267 -12.18 -0.38 -9.09
C ILE A 267 -11.27 -1.18 -8.18
N ALA A 268 -11.86 -1.92 -7.26
CA ALA A 268 -11.17 -2.85 -6.36
C ALA A 268 -11.34 -4.28 -6.88
N LEU A 269 -10.22 -4.98 -7.17
CA LEU A 269 -10.22 -6.36 -7.62
C LEU A 269 -9.60 -7.27 -6.55
N ASN A 270 -10.02 -8.53 -6.56
CA ASN A 270 -9.48 -9.57 -5.69
C ASN A 270 -8.63 -10.56 -6.49
N THR A 271 -7.33 -10.36 -6.49
CA THR A 271 -6.40 -11.20 -7.25
C THR A 271 -6.01 -12.50 -6.54
N ASN A 272 -6.61 -12.79 -5.38
CA ASN A 272 -6.36 -14.03 -4.64
C ASN A 272 -7.31 -15.17 -5.05
N LYS A 273 -8.49 -14.86 -5.58
CA LYS A 273 -9.54 -15.86 -5.79
C LYS A 273 -10.44 -15.51 -6.99
N ASN A 274 -10.78 -16.54 -7.77
CA ASN A 274 -11.83 -16.48 -8.79
C ASN A 274 -11.70 -15.29 -9.76
N ILE A 275 -10.50 -15.06 -10.29
CA ILE A 275 -10.26 -13.96 -11.24
C ILE A 275 -11.19 -14.06 -12.47
N GLU A 276 -11.51 -15.29 -12.91
CA GLU A 276 -12.30 -15.52 -14.12
C GLU A 276 -13.72 -14.93 -14.05
N ILE A 277 -14.35 -14.97 -12.90
CA ILE A 277 -15.70 -14.39 -12.75
C ILE A 277 -15.65 -12.84 -12.64
N GLN A 278 -14.49 -12.29 -12.37
CA GLN A 278 -14.28 -10.84 -12.30
C GLN A 278 -14.10 -10.22 -13.70
N LEU A 279 -13.56 -10.96 -14.67
CA LEU A 279 -13.25 -10.41 -15.99
C LEU A 279 -14.49 -9.89 -16.74
N PRO A 280 -15.60 -10.64 -16.90
CA PRO A 280 -16.79 -10.12 -17.58
C PRO A 280 -17.45 -8.99 -16.82
N TRP A 281 -17.43 -8.99 -15.50
CA TRP A 281 -17.91 -7.89 -14.68
C TRP A 281 -17.04 -6.64 -14.89
N LEU A 282 -15.72 -6.80 -14.88
CA LEU A 282 -14.76 -5.71 -15.11
C LEU A 282 -14.96 -5.08 -16.49
N GLU A 283 -15.08 -5.89 -17.54
CA GLU A 283 -15.36 -5.39 -18.89
C GLU A 283 -16.67 -4.59 -18.93
N ASN A 284 -17.72 -5.09 -18.30
CA ASN A 284 -19.01 -4.42 -18.26
C ASN A 284 -18.92 -3.05 -17.56
N ILE A 285 -18.31 -2.98 -16.38
CA ILE A 285 -18.20 -1.70 -15.65
C ILE A 285 -17.24 -0.71 -16.32
N LEU A 286 -16.24 -1.19 -17.05
CA LEU A 286 -15.34 -0.32 -17.82
C LEU A 286 -16.04 0.18 -19.10
N ALA A 287 -16.79 -0.66 -19.81
CA ALA A 287 -17.55 -0.26 -20.99
C ALA A 287 -18.63 0.78 -20.67
N ASN A 288 -19.21 0.73 -19.47
CA ASN A 288 -20.25 1.63 -18.99
C ASN A 288 -19.72 2.68 -18.00
N ASN A 289 -18.46 3.07 -18.11
CA ASN A 289 -17.85 4.06 -17.23
C ASN A 289 -18.13 5.48 -17.71
N PRO A 290 -18.92 6.30 -16.98
CA PRO A 290 -19.18 7.69 -17.35
C PRO A 290 -18.04 8.63 -16.92
N ASN A 291 -17.09 8.15 -16.11
CA ASN A 291 -16.05 8.98 -15.54
C ASN A 291 -14.88 9.19 -16.49
N LYS A 292 -14.22 10.32 -16.36
CA LYS A 292 -13.03 10.67 -17.14
C LYS A 292 -11.81 9.83 -16.78
N TRP A 293 -11.66 9.46 -15.51
CA TRP A 293 -10.52 8.76 -14.98
C TRP A 293 -10.91 7.36 -14.49
N THR A 294 -10.00 6.41 -14.66
CA THR A 294 -10.13 5.04 -14.17
C THR A 294 -8.89 4.63 -13.39
N VAL A 295 -9.08 4.35 -12.12
CA VAL A 295 -8.06 3.81 -11.21
C VAL A 295 -8.44 2.40 -10.81
N VAL A 296 -7.56 1.44 -11.00
CA VAL A 296 -7.78 0.05 -10.56
C VAL A 296 -6.79 -0.30 -9.46
N THR A 297 -7.28 -0.86 -8.38
CA THR A 297 -6.44 -1.33 -7.26
C THR A 297 -6.66 -2.80 -6.99
N TYR A 298 -5.59 -3.51 -6.71
CA TYR A 298 -5.55 -4.93 -6.39
C TYR A 298 -4.19 -5.31 -5.81
N HIS A 299 -4.07 -6.49 -5.22
CA HIS A 299 -2.88 -6.84 -4.47
C HIS A 299 -1.70 -7.31 -5.33
N HIS A 300 -1.86 -8.41 -6.10
CA HIS A 300 -0.73 -9.00 -6.85
C HIS A 300 -0.40 -8.21 -8.11
N PRO A 301 0.83 -7.70 -8.27
CA PRO A 301 1.17 -6.81 -9.38
C PRO A 301 1.22 -7.55 -10.73
N LEU A 302 0.75 -6.87 -11.79
CA LEU A 302 0.91 -7.38 -13.16
C LEU A 302 2.38 -7.36 -13.59
N TYR A 303 3.11 -6.36 -13.14
CA TYR A 303 4.53 -6.21 -13.36
C TYR A 303 5.23 -6.23 -12.02
N SER A 304 5.77 -7.39 -11.67
CA SER A 304 6.42 -7.59 -10.39
C SER A 304 7.71 -6.78 -10.28
N ALA A 305 7.90 -6.13 -9.13
CA ALA A 305 9.11 -5.40 -8.83
C ALA A 305 10.16 -6.28 -8.15
N SER A 306 9.73 -7.33 -7.46
CA SER A 306 10.60 -8.17 -6.63
C SER A 306 11.28 -9.29 -7.42
N MET A 307 12.51 -9.59 -7.03
CA MET A 307 13.29 -10.69 -7.60
C MET A 307 12.54 -12.03 -7.52
N GLY A 308 12.63 -12.83 -8.60
CA GLY A 308 12.05 -14.17 -8.66
C GLY A 308 10.53 -14.23 -8.81
N ARG A 309 9.84 -13.09 -8.98
CA ARG A 309 8.39 -13.00 -9.15
C ARG A 309 8.00 -12.61 -10.57
N ASN A 310 6.96 -13.26 -11.08
CA ASN A 310 6.36 -12.93 -12.38
C ASN A 310 4.92 -13.44 -12.43
N ASN A 311 3.96 -12.52 -12.50
CA ASN A 311 2.53 -12.82 -12.54
C ASN A 311 2.01 -12.88 -14.00
N ILE A 312 2.64 -13.66 -14.85
CA ILE A 312 2.33 -13.73 -16.29
C ILE A 312 0.86 -14.07 -16.57
N GLU A 313 0.28 -15.03 -15.83
CA GLU A 313 -1.12 -15.45 -16.03
C GLU A 313 -2.08 -14.31 -15.71
N LEU A 314 -1.87 -13.60 -14.58
CA LEU A 314 -2.69 -12.46 -14.19
C LEU A 314 -2.54 -11.32 -15.19
N ARG A 315 -1.31 -11.05 -15.64
CA ARG A 315 -1.02 -10.03 -16.65
C ARG A 315 -1.73 -10.33 -17.97
N ASN A 316 -1.67 -11.58 -18.45
CA ASN A 316 -2.31 -11.99 -19.69
C ASN A 316 -3.84 -11.84 -19.66
N LYS A 317 -4.47 -11.93 -18.48
CA LYS A 317 -5.91 -11.74 -18.29
C LYS A 317 -6.32 -10.27 -18.17
N LEU A 318 -5.63 -9.48 -17.36
CA LEU A 318 -6.04 -8.12 -17.03
C LEU A 318 -5.51 -7.06 -17.99
N LYS A 319 -4.25 -7.19 -18.45
CA LYS A 319 -3.64 -6.19 -19.33
C LYS A 319 -4.44 -5.92 -20.62
N PRO A 320 -4.92 -6.93 -21.37
CA PRO A 320 -5.72 -6.68 -22.58
C PRO A 320 -7.00 -5.86 -22.28
N ILE A 321 -7.64 -6.10 -21.14
CA ILE A 321 -8.81 -5.34 -20.70
C ILE A 321 -8.42 -3.91 -20.36
N PHE A 322 -7.33 -3.71 -19.63
CA PHE A 322 -6.85 -2.38 -19.27
C PHE A 322 -6.47 -1.55 -20.50
N ASP A 323 -5.80 -2.17 -21.48
CA ASP A 323 -5.43 -1.52 -22.73
C ASP A 323 -6.67 -1.13 -23.56
N LYS A 324 -7.62 -2.07 -23.71
CA LYS A 324 -8.88 -1.87 -24.44
C LYS A 324 -9.69 -0.70 -23.89
N TYR A 325 -9.83 -0.62 -22.58
CA TYR A 325 -10.65 0.38 -21.91
C TYR A 325 -9.85 1.59 -21.41
N LYS A 326 -8.55 1.67 -21.74
CA LYS A 326 -7.67 2.80 -21.42
C LYS A 326 -7.64 3.13 -19.92
N VAL A 327 -7.44 2.10 -19.08
CA VAL A 327 -7.23 2.31 -17.64
C VAL A 327 -6.05 3.24 -17.43
N ASP A 328 -6.21 4.26 -16.58
CA ASP A 328 -5.20 5.30 -16.42
C ASP A 328 -4.10 4.90 -15.43
N LEU A 329 -4.51 4.39 -14.27
CA LEU A 329 -3.61 4.10 -13.15
C LEU A 329 -3.96 2.77 -12.50
N SER A 330 -2.94 1.94 -12.29
CA SER A 330 -3.03 0.66 -11.61
C SER A 330 -2.18 0.67 -10.35
N LEU A 331 -2.81 0.52 -9.17
CA LEU A 331 -2.20 0.62 -7.85
C LEU A 331 -2.16 -0.75 -7.18
N GLN A 332 -0.96 -1.25 -6.88
CA GLN A 332 -0.70 -2.64 -6.50
C GLN A 332 0.20 -2.73 -5.26
N GLY A 333 0.14 -3.86 -4.55
CA GLY A 333 0.98 -4.19 -3.40
C GLY A 333 1.87 -5.41 -3.62
N HIS A 334 2.01 -6.24 -2.59
CA HIS A 334 2.63 -7.57 -2.60
C HIS A 334 4.16 -7.62 -2.65
N ASP A 335 4.79 -6.77 -3.39
CA ASP A 335 6.22 -6.89 -3.71
C ASP A 335 7.17 -6.16 -2.76
N HIS A 336 6.72 -5.65 -1.66
CA HIS A 336 7.55 -5.04 -0.61
C HIS A 336 8.74 -4.20 -1.12
N SER A 337 8.56 -3.59 -2.28
CA SER A 337 9.47 -2.65 -2.94
C SER A 337 8.65 -1.65 -3.73
N TYR A 338 9.25 -0.56 -4.12
CA TYR A 338 8.58 0.42 -4.98
C TYR A 338 8.99 0.21 -6.43
N ALA A 339 8.02 0.22 -7.32
CA ALA A 339 8.29 0.35 -8.75
C ALA A 339 7.16 1.09 -9.45
N ARG A 340 7.52 1.96 -10.37
CA ARG A 340 6.60 2.66 -11.25
C ARG A 340 7.09 2.53 -12.69
N GLY A 341 6.17 2.20 -13.55
CA GLY A 341 6.44 2.16 -14.98
C GLY A 341 5.15 2.22 -15.79
N ARG A 342 5.28 2.16 -17.08
CA ARG A 342 4.18 2.34 -18.00
C ARG A 342 4.32 1.47 -19.24
N VAL A 343 3.20 1.23 -19.90
CA VAL A 343 3.14 0.61 -21.22
C VAL A 343 3.08 1.69 -22.30
N SER A 344 3.67 1.41 -23.46
CA SER A 344 3.50 2.27 -24.61
C SER A 344 2.03 2.29 -25.03
N PRO A 345 1.52 3.42 -25.53
CA PRO A 345 0.19 3.46 -26.12
C PRO A 345 0.15 2.55 -27.35
N SER A 346 -1.03 2.01 -27.67
CA SER A 346 -1.22 1.26 -28.92
C SER A 346 -0.87 2.14 -30.13
N GLU A 347 -0.50 1.53 -31.26
CA GLU A 347 -0.13 2.28 -32.47
C GLU A 347 -1.25 3.17 -32.98
N GLU A 348 -2.50 2.81 -32.70
CA GLU A 348 -3.71 3.55 -33.09
C GLU A 348 -3.93 4.82 -32.23
N ASN A 349 -3.26 4.93 -31.08
CA ASN A 349 -3.39 6.07 -30.17
C ASN A 349 -2.39 7.19 -30.57
N ILE A 350 -2.69 7.88 -31.67
CA ILE A 350 -1.95 9.07 -32.11
C ILE A 350 -2.74 10.30 -31.70
N VAL A 351 -2.06 11.29 -31.16
CA VAL A 351 -2.63 12.62 -30.88
C VAL A 351 -1.84 13.66 -31.66
N ASP A 352 -2.53 14.39 -32.53
CA ASP A 352 -1.90 15.39 -33.40
C ASP A 352 -1.17 16.45 -32.57
N GLY A 353 0.07 16.72 -32.93
CA GLY A 353 0.92 17.69 -32.25
C GLY A 353 1.56 17.20 -30.94
N ILE A 354 1.33 15.95 -30.52
CA ILE A 354 1.93 15.33 -29.31
C ILE A 354 2.95 14.27 -29.74
N ASN A 355 4.15 14.33 -29.16
CA ASN A 355 5.15 13.30 -29.39
C ASN A 355 4.68 11.95 -28.82
N LYS A 356 4.77 10.88 -29.60
CA LYS A 356 4.39 9.52 -29.16
C LYS A 356 5.07 9.09 -27.85
N ARG A 357 6.28 9.60 -27.57
CA ARG A 357 7.01 9.31 -26.31
C ARG A 357 6.33 9.90 -25.07
N ASP A 358 5.57 10.96 -25.25
CA ASP A 358 4.84 11.65 -24.18
C ASP A 358 3.45 11.04 -23.96
N LEU A 359 2.99 10.20 -24.89
CA LEU A 359 1.75 9.45 -24.73
C LEU A 359 2.00 8.21 -23.89
N THR A 360 0.98 7.78 -23.15
CA THR A 360 1.06 6.55 -22.34
C THR A 360 -0.27 5.81 -22.33
N GLY A 361 -0.17 4.46 -22.24
CA GLY A 361 -1.24 3.62 -21.75
C GLY A 361 -1.30 3.65 -20.22
N THR A 362 -1.70 2.55 -19.59
CA THR A 362 -1.80 2.44 -18.15
C THR A 362 -0.43 2.65 -17.47
N VAL A 363 -0.42 3.46 -16.42
CA VAL A 363 0.72 3.57 -15.49
C VAL A 363 0.52 2.56 -14.36
N TYR A 364 1.50 1.71 -14.14
CA TYR A 364 1.51 0.69 -13.09
C TYR A 364 2.41 1.12 -11.94
N VAL A 365 1.88 1.01 -10.73
CA VAL A 365 2.61 1.32 -9.50
C VAL A 365 2.51 0.15 -8.54
N VAL A 366 3.64 -0.30 -8.05
CA VAL A 366 3.76 -1.22 -6.92
C VAL A 366 4.34 -0.42 -5.77
N SER A 367 3.73 -0.47 -4.59
CA SER A 367 4.23 0.29 -3.44
C SER A 367 4.16 -0.54 -2.16
N VAL A 368 5.13 -0.28 -1.27
CA VAL A 368 5.20 -0.84 0.08
C VAL A 368 5.21 0.27 1.10
N SER A 369 4.33 0.16 2.08
CA SER A 369 4.23 1.13 3.16
C SER A 369 4.67 0.58 4.52
N GLY A 370 4.67 -0.73 4.69
CA GLY A 370 5.09 -1.45 5.89
C GLY A 370 6.59 -1.60 6.05
N GLY A 371 6.98 -2.38 7.05
CA GLY A 371 8.40 -2.54 7.42
C GLY A 371 9.12 -3.70 6.75
N LYS A 372 8.42 -4.57 6.01
CA LYS A 372 9.02 -5.69 5.30
C LYS A 372 9.47 -5.26 3.91
N MET A 373 10.68 -5.60 3.53
CA MET A 373 11.29 -5.15 2.28
C MET A 373 11.86 -6.31 1.47
N TYR A 374 11.80 -6.19 0.14
CA TYR A 374 12.38 -7.13 -0.82
C TYR A 374 13.32 -6.43 -1.78
N ASN A 375 14.23 -7.22 -2.37
CA ASN A 375 15.13 -6.74 -3.41
C ASN A 375 14.39 -6.63 -4.75
N LEU A 376 14.79 -5.66 -5.55
CA LEU A 376 14.27 -5.44 -6.89
C LEU A 376 14.76 -6.51 -7.89
N ASN A 377 13.94 -6.79 -8.89
CA ASN A 377 14.34 -7.51 -10.09
C ASN A 377 15.00 -6.60 -11.12
N ASP A 378 15.48 -7.16 -12.25
CA ASP A 378 16.20 -6.44 -13.30
C ASP A 378 15.32 -5.52 -14.18
N GLY A 379 14.02 -5.43 -13.90
CA GLY A 379 13.11 -4.54 -14.60
C GLY A 379 11.95 -5.25 -15.30
N TRP A 380 11.28 -4.52 -16.18
CA TRP A 380 10.03 -4.97 -16.83
C TRP A 380 10.13 -5.09 -18.35
N ASN A 381 11.31 -4.84 -18.93
CA ASN A 381 11.46 -4.76 -20.40
C ASN A 381 11.02 -6.04 -21.10
N ASP A 382 11.30 -7.20 -20.53
CA ASP A 382 10.91 -8.51 -21.08
C ASP A 382 9.39 -8.77 -21.00
N PHE A 383 8.64 -7.91 -20.35
CA PHE A 383 7.21 -8.05 -20.11
C PHE A 383 6.35 -7.04 -20.87
N GLY A 384 6.95 -6.26 -21.75
CA GLY A 384 6.23 -5.25 -22.56
C GLY A 384 5.86 -3.97 -21.82
N ALA A 385 6.55 -3.67 -20.72
CA ALA A 385 6.45 -2.41 -19.99
C ALA A 385 7.85 -1.87 -19.67
N LYS A 386 7.93 -0.57 -19.43
CA LYS A 386 9.18 0.08 -19.00
C LYS A 386 9.08 0.50 -17.55
N ARG A 387 9.93 -0.08 -16.69
CA ARG A 387 10.11 0.43 -15.31
C ARG A 387 10.95 1.70 -15.37
N GLU A 388 10.43 2.79 -14.84
CA GLU A 388 11.05 4.12 -14.91
C GLU A 388 11.58 4.59 -13.55
N LYS A 389 10.98 4.12 -12.45
CA LYS A 389 11.40 4.38 -11.07
C LYS A 389 11.29 3.11 -10.24
N ALA A 390 12.20 2.94 -9.32
CA ALA A 390 12.17 1.84 -8.37
C ALA A 390 12.92 2.20 -7.08
N ALA A 391 12.54 1.58 -5.98
CA ALA A 391 13.22 1.69 -4.69
C ALA A 391 13.09 0.40 -3.88
N GLU A 392 14.17 0.05 -3.21
CA GLU A 392 14.21 -0.98 -2.19
C GLU A 392 14.22 -0.34 -0.80
N ASN A 393 13.95 -1.12 0.24
CA ASN A 393 14.12 -0.74 1.65
C ASN A 393 13.62 0.68 2.01
N THR A 394 12.57 1.17 1.33
CA THR A 394 12.01 2.50 1.50
C THR A 394 10.52 2.43 1.71
N GLN A 395 10.06 2.86 2.89
CA GLN A 395 8.62 3.02 3.15
C GLN A 395 8.10 4.24 2.39
N LEU A 396 7.08 4.03 1.57
CA LEU A 396 6.49 5.05 0.72
C LEU A 396 4.97 5.08 0.88
N PHE A 397 4.40 6.26 0.76
CA PHE A 397 2.97 6.48 0.50
C PHE A 397 2.80 7.40 -0.68
N GLN A 398 1.64 7.35 -1.30
CA GLN A 398 1.37 8.13 -2.48
C GLN A 398 0.18 9.06 -2.25
N LEU A 399 0.32 10.28 -2.77
CA LEU A 399 -0.71 11.29 -2.85
C LEU A 399 -1.09 11.47 -4.32
N ILE A 400 -2.32 11.19 -4.66
CA ILE A 400 -2.86 11.35 -5.99
C ILE A 400 -3.88 12.49 -5.95
N THR A 401 -3.68 13.50 -6.80
CA THR A 401 -4.60 14.64 -6.93
C THR A 401 -5.22 14.63 -8.31
N VAL A 402 -6.54 14.70 -8.37
CA VAL A 402 -7.31 14.81 -9.62
C VAL A 402 -7.90 16.21 -9.71
N ASP A 403 -7.65 16.86 -10.84
CA ASP A 403 -8.15 18.20 -11.14
C ASP A 403 -8.56 18.25 -12.62
N ASN A 404 -9.82 18.02 -12.90
CA ASN A 404 -10.41 17.94 -14.24
C ASN A 404 -9.65 17.00 -15.19
N ASP A 405 -8.86 17.54 -16.12
CA ASP A 405 -8.11 16.81 -17.14
C ASP A 405 -6.71 16.39 -16.66
N LYS A 406 -6.36 16.67 -15.42
CA LYS A 406 -5.06 16.41 -14.85
C LYS A 406 -5.14 15.49 -13.63
N LEU A 407 -4.37 14.41 -13.65
CA LEU A 407 -4.08 13.58 -12.50
C LEU A 407 -2.60 13.74 -12.14
N SER A 408 -2.33 14.21 -10.94
CA SER A 408 -0.99 14.38 -10.41
C SER A 408 -0.68 13.27 -9.40
N TYR A 409 0.40 12.58 -9.60
CA TYR A 409 0.89 11.52 -8.72
C TYR A 409 2.17 11.98 -8.02
N GLU A 410 2.24 11.78 -6.72
CA GLU A 410 3.39 12.06 -5.88
C GLU A 410 3.62 10.92 -4.89
N SER A 411 4.84 10.39 -4.86
CA SER A 411 5.26 9.36 -3.92
C SER A 411 6.22 9.97 -2.89
N TYR A 412 5.90 9.81 -1.62
CA TYR A 412 6.66 10.38 -0.51
C TYR A 412 7.21 9.31 0.40
N THR A 413 8.41 9.54 0.94
CA THR A 413 9.01 8.68 1.95
C THR A 413 8.29 8.83 3.30
N ALA A 414 8.49 7.88 4.21
CA ALA A 414 7.99 7.98 5.59
C ALA A 414 8.54 9.21 6.37
N THR A 415 9.56 9.90 5.83
CA THR A 415 10.10 11.15 6.36
C THR A 415 9.52 12.40 5.69
N GLY A 416 8.64 12.22 4.68
CA GLY A 416 7.97 13.31 3.97
C GLY A 416 8.74 13.89 2.79
N GLU A 417 9.78 13.19 2.32
CA GLU A 417 10.56 13.62 1.17
C GLU A 417 9.90 13.11 -0.13
N LEU A 418 9.78 13.97 -1.14
CA LEU A 418 9.27 13.60 -2.46
C LEU A 418 10.26 12.69 -3.17
N TYR A 419 9.85 11.46 -3.44
CA TYR A 419 10.68 10.45 -4.11
C TYR A 419 10.41 10.35 -5.61
N ASP A 420 9.15 10.30 -6.02
CA ASP A 420 8.73 10.18 -7.41
C ASP A 420 7.52 11.07 -7.68
N ALA A 421 7.43 11.65 -8.89
CA ALA A 421 6.28 12.44 -9.26
C ALA A 421 6.09 12.52 -10.77
N PHE A 422 4.83 12.45 -11.21
CA PHE A 422 4.42 12.67 -12.59
C PHE A 422 3.01 13.26 -12.67
N ASP A 423 2.68 13.75 -13.84
CA ASP A 423 1.33 14.15 -14.18
C ASP A 423 0.83 13.33 -15.39
N LEU A 424 -0.43 12.90 -15.33
CA LEU A 424 -1.20 12.46 -16.49
C LEU A 424 -2.14 13.59 -16.89
N ILE A 425 -2.18 13.90 -18.19
CA ILE A 425 -3.07 14.92 -18.74
C ILE A 425 -3.89 14.27 -19.83
N LYS A 426 -5.22 14.33 -19.73
CA LYS A 426 -6.12 13.83 -20.78
C LYS A 426 -6.03 14.73 -22.01
N SER A 427 -5.75 14.11 -23.15
CA SER A 427 -5.94 14.75 -24.45
C SER A 427 -7.42 14.84 -24.79
N ASN A 428 -7.76 15.61 -25.82
CA ASN A 428 -9.12 15.70 -26.35
C ASN A 428 -9.68 14.34 -26.85
N GLN A 429 -8.80 13.38 -27.12
CA GLN A 429 -9.16 12.01 -27.53
C GLN A 429 -9.20 11.02 -26.36
N GLY A 430 -9.07 11.50 -25.13
CA GLY A 430 -9.08 10.67 -23.93
C GLY A 430 -7.80 9.83 -23.73
N ILE A 431 -6.72 10.13 -24.45
CA ILE A 431 -5.42 9.47 -24.32
C ILE A 431 -4.57 10.25 -23.32
N ASN A 432 -3.81 9.56 -22.50
CA ASN A 432 -2.97 10.19 -21.48
C ASN A 432 -1.66 10.71 -22.06
N ILE A 433 -1.35 11.96 -21.73
CA ILE A 433 -0.04 12.58 -21.92
C ILE A 433 0.69 12.46 -20.57
N PHE A 434 1.85 11.83 -20.58
CA PHE A 434 2.68 11.64 -19.40
C PHE A 434 3.73 12.74 -19.29
N LYS A 435 3.79 13.37 -18.12
CA LYS A 435 4.82 14.39 -17.81
C LYS A 435 5.52 14.03 -16.50
N GLU A 436 6.77 13.63 -16.58
CA GLU A 436 7.58 13.40 -15.40
C GLU A 436 8.00 14.74 -14.76
N ARG A 437 7.86 14.85 -13.45
CA ARG A 437 8.22 16.07 -12.70
C ARG A 437 9.63 15.94 -12.10
N LYS A 438 10.65 15.94 -12.97
CA LYS A 438 12.05 15.66 -12.62
C LYS A 438 12.66 16.59 -11.56
N ASN A 439 12.25 17.85 -11.51
CA ASN A 439 12.86 18.86 -10.65
C ASN A 439 12.46 18.79 -9.16
N ARG A 440 11.51 17.90 -8.81
CA ARG A 440 11.00 17.76 -7.45
C ARG A 440 11.31 16.41 -6.83
N THR A 441 11.78 15.45 -7.62
CA THR A 441 12.12 14.13 -7.13
C THR A 441 13.54 14.12 -6.61
N ILE A 442 13.73 13.49 -5.46
CA ILE A 442 15.06 13.14 -4.99
C ILE A 442 15.62 12.19 -6.03
N THR A 443 16.73 12.61 -6.68
CA THR A 443 17.45 11.74 -7.58
C THR A 443 17.97 10.57 -6.75
N GLU A 444 17.39 9.39 -6.93
CA GLU A 444 17.83 8.14 -6.35
C GLU A 444 18.18 8.23 -4.87
N ARG A 445 17.15 8.12 -4.00
CA ARG A 445 17.44 7.78 -2.63
C ARG A 445 17.81 6.31 -2.57
N ARG A 446 19.07 6.12 -2.49
CA ARG A 446 19.65 4.84 -2.05
C ARG A 446 19.38 4.74 -0.56
N HIS A 447 19.00 3.57 -0.18
CA HIS A 447 18.85 3.17 1.20
C HIS A 447 20.03 3.51 2.00
N ASP A 448 19.78 3.73 3.29
CA ASP A 448 20.85 3.86 4.23
C ASP A 448 22.19 3.69 3.57
N ASN A 449 23.05 4.63 3.49
CA ASN A 449 24.31 4.71 2.79
C ASN A 449 25.11 3.38 2.61
N THR A 450 24.42 2.26 2.71
CA THR A 450 24.97 0.91 2.83
C THR A 450 24.50 -0.07 1.77
N ILE A 451 23.53 0.27 0.90
CA ILE A 451 23.12 -0.63 -0.19
C ILE A 451 23.25 0.09 -1.51
N ALA A 452 24.26 -0.25 -2.28
CA ALA A 452 24.35 0.09 -3.68
C ALA A 452 23.51 -0.92 -4.47
N TYR A 453 22.76 -0.44 -5.45
CA TYR A 453 22.09 -1.31 -6.41
C TYR A 453 23.10 -1.91 -7.37
N TYR A 454 22.75 -3.05 -7.94
CA TYR A 454 23.50 -3.70 -9.00
C TYR A 454 23.92 -2.73 -10.12
N ASP A 455 23.06 -1.78 -10.49
CA ASP A 455 23.31 -0.76 -11.52
C ASP A 455 24.32 0.32 -11.11
N GLN A 456 24.80 0.28 -9.88
CA GLN A 456 25.72 1.26 -9.29
C GLN A 456 27.08 0.68 -8.95
N LEU A 457 27.19 -0.63 -9.07
CA LEU A 457 28.48 -1.23 -9.07
C LEU A 457 29.20 -0.75 -10.35
N PRO A 458 30.37 -0.11 -10.23
CA PRO A 458 31.15 0.29 -11.41
C PRO A 458 31.28 -0.87 -12.40
N LEU A 459 31.10 -0.58 -13.69
CA LEU A 459 31.05 -1.62 -14.73
C LEU A 459 32.30 -2.47 -14.73
N ASP A 460 33.45 -1.87 -14.46
CA ASP A 460 34.74 -2.56 -14.37
C ASP A 460 34.81 -3.53 -13.17
N ILE A 461 34.22 -3.17 -12.03
CA ILE A 461 34.11 -4.07 -10.86
C ILE A 461 33.14 -5.20 -11.15
N LYS A 462 31.99 -4.88 -11.76
CA LYS A 462 31.03 -5.87 -12.17
C LYS A 462 31.63 -6.90 -13.13
N ASP A 463 32.34 -6.43 -14.15
CA ASP A 463 32.97 -7.31 -15.13
C ASP A 463 34.04 -8.19 -14.50
N LYS A 464 34.86 -7.65 -13.57
CA LYS A 464 35.84 -8.43 -12.80
C LYS A 464 35.19 -9.57 -12.03
N ILE A 465 34.07 -9.29 -11.35
CA ILE A 465 33.32 -10.31 -10.57
C ILE A 465 32.80 -11.41 -11.50
N LEU A 466 32.09 -11.03 -12.58
CA LEU A 466 31.51 -11.99 -13.51
C LEU A 466 32.52 -12.84 -14.26
N LEU A 467 33.72 -12.27 -14.53
CA LEU A 467 34.82 -13.01 -15.11
C LEU A 467 35.46 -14.02 -14.13
N LYS A 468 35.63 -13.62 -12.86
CA LYS A 468 36.22 -14.45 -11.82
C LYS A 468 35.29 -15.55 -11.32
N TYR A 469 33.98 -15.25 -11.19
CA TYR A 469 32.96 -16.14 -10.67
C TYR A 469 31.95 -16.55 -11.76
N LYS A 470 32.46 -17.25 -12.80
CA LYS A 470 31.61 -17.72 -13.91
C LYS A 470 30.47 -18.60 -13.43
N GLY A 471 29.24 -18.28 -13.86
CA GLY A 471 28.02 -19.01 -13.49
C GLY A 471 27.39 -18.57 -12.17
N TYR A 472 27.90 -17.49 -11.58
CA TYR A 472 27.25 -16.79 -10.47
C TYR A 472 26.61 -15.51 -10.96
N GLU A 473 25.55 -15.12 -10.29
CA GLU A 473 24.84 -13.83 -10.48
C GLU A 473 25.05 -12.97 -9.24
N ILE A 474 25.20 -11.66 -9.41
CA ILE A 474 25.28 -10.72 -8.30
C ILE A 474 23.86 -10.54 -7.76
N SER A 475 23.61 -11.03 -6.55
CA SER A 475 22.30 -10.99 -5.91
C SER A 475 22.10 -9.79 -4.98
N LYS A 476 23.23 -9.22 -4.46
CA LYS A 476 23.17 -8.08 -3.56
C LYS A 476 24.47 -7.29 -3.64
N VAL A 477 24.36 -5.98 -3.58
CA VAL A 477 25.49 -5.06 -3.46
C VAL A 477 25.20 -4.09 -2.32
N LYS A 478 26.12 -3.99 -1.38
CA LYS A 478 26.07 -3.05 -0.27
C LYS A 478 27.32 -2.17 -0.33
N LEU A 479 27.13 -0.86 -0.32
CA LEU A 479 28.20 0.11 -0.27
C LEU A 479 28.40 0.56 1.19
N THR A 480 29.63 0.50 1.67
CA THR A 480 30.00 0.97 3.00
C THR A 480 31.11 1.98 2.86
N GLU A 481 30.99 3.12 3.51
CA GLU A 481 32.07 4.11 3.60
C GLU A 481 32.65 4.08 4.99
N VAL A 482 33.96 3.84 5.06
CA VAL A 482 34.74 3.85 6.30
C VAL A 482 35.92 4.78 6.12
N GLU A 483 36.01 5.82 6.93
CA GLU A 483 37.10 6.82 6.90
C GLU A 483 37.37 7.43 5.50
N GLY A 484 36.27 7.69 4.75
CA GLY A 484 36.32 8.26 3.40
C GLY A 484 36.74 7.27 2.31
N LYS A 485 36.84 5.98 2.61
CA LYS A 485 37.06 4.92 1.63
C LYS A 485 35.75 4.15 1.40
N VAL A 486 35.51 3.86 0.13
CA VAL A 486 34.30 3.11 -0.29
C VAL A 486 34.63 1.62 -0.38
N PHE A 487 33.77 0.79 0.20
CA PHE A 487 33.82 -0.67 0.13
C PHE A 487 32.53 -1.21 -0.42
N TYR A 488 32.60 -2.27 -1.21
CA TYR A 488 31.46 -2.99 -1.75
C TYR A 488 31.36 -4.37 -1.08
N ASP A 489 30.30 -4.57 -0.29
CA ASP A 489 29.91 -5.88 0.27
C ASP A 489 28.93 -6.52 -0.72
N ILE A 490 29.36 -7.56 -1.41
CA ILE A 490 28.66 -8.13 -2.56
C ILE A 490 28.32 -9.58 -2.29
N GLU A 491 27.06 -9.90 -2.46
CA GLU A 491 26.56 -11.28 -2.45
C GLU A 491 26.43 -11.77 -3.89
N ILE A 492 27.11 -12.88 -4.20
CA ILE A 492 26.93 -13.59 -5.46
C ILE A 492 26.33 -14.96 -5.21
N THR A 493 25.41 -15.38 -6.07
CA THR A 493 24.69 -16.64 -5.93
C THR A 493 24.67 -17.43 -7.23
N ASN A 494 24.61 -18.73 -7.09
CA ASN A 494 24.15 -19.63 -8.14
C ASN A 494 23.09 -20.58 -7.57
N LYS A 495 22.59 -21.55 -8.38
CA LYS A 495 21.51 -22.48 -7.96
C LYS A 495 21.82 -23.26 -6.68
N THR A 496 23.07 -23.35 -6.24
CA THR A 496 23.52 -24.23 -5.15
C THR A 496 24.39 -23.57 -4.10
N LYS A 497 24.96 -22.40 -4.38
CA LYS A 497 25.94 -21.76 -3.48
C LYS A 497 25.75 -20.23 -3.44
N ARG A 498 26.07 -19.67 -2.30
CA ARG A 498 26.17 -18.24 -2.04
C ARG A 498 27.62 -17.93 -1.60
N ILE A 499 28.17 -16.81 -2.06
CA ILE A 499 29.49 -16.30 -1.68
C ILE A 499 29.30 -14.83 -1.35
N ASP A 500 29.83 -14.40 -0.21
CA ASP A 500 29.90 -12.99 0.20
C ASP A 500 31.31 -12.48 -0.08
N LEU A 501 31.41 -11.34 -0.75
CA LEU A 501 32.68 -10.70 -1.16
C LEU A 501 32.74 -9.29 -0.57
N LEU A 502 33.87 -8.91 0.01
CA LEU A 502 34.15 -7.53 0.38
C LEU A 502 35.20 -7.00 -0.59
N LEU A 503 34.86 -5.98 -1.37
CA LEU A 503 35.78 -5.37 -2.34
C LEU A 503 36.03 -3.91 -1.97
N ASP A 504 37.20 -3.41 -2.31
CA ASP A 504 37.52 -1.98 -2.24
C ASP A 504 36.98 -1.21 -3.46
N ASP A 505 37.23 0.09 -3.52
CA ASP A 505 36.84 0.99 -4.61
C ASP A 505 37.44 0.66 -5.98
N LYS A 506 38.45 -0.23 -6.01
CA LYS A 506 39.09 -0.75 -7.24
C LYS A 506 38.58 -2.16 -7.60
N GLY A 507 37.73 -2.74 -6.77
CA GLY A 507 37.19 -4.09 -6.97
C GLY A 507 38.16 -5.20 -6.56
N GLU A 508 39.17 -4.88 -5.72
CA GLU A 508 40.06 -5.89 -5.14
C GLU A 508 39.44 -6.43 -3.84
N GLU A 509 39.57 -7.76 -3.64
CA GLU A 509 39.05 -8.38 -2.42
C GLU A 509 39.84 -7.93 -1.19
N VAL A 510 39.13 -7.38 -0.23
CA VAL A 510 39.67 -7.04 1.08
C VAL A 510 39.70 -8.31 1.91
N LYS A 511 40.90 -8.77 2.24
CA LYS A 511 41.09 -9.90 3.17
C LYS A 511 41.07 -9.35 4.59
N ASP A 512 40.34 -10.00 5.47
CA ASP A 512 40.31 -9.74 6.90
C ASP A 512 41.72 -9.87 7.53
#